data_3b489df4b15d4b2a6e6b05cc6184d80b
#
_entry.id   3b489df4b15d4b2a6e6b05cc6184d80b
#
_cell.length_a   1.000
_cell.length_b   1.000
_cell.length_c   1.000
_cell.angle_alpha   90.00
_cell.angle_beta   90.00
_cell.angle_gamma   90.00
#
_symmetry.space_group_name_H-M   'P 1'
#
loop_
_entity.id
_entity.type
_entity.pdbx_description
1 polymer ?
#
loop_
_entity_poly.entity_id
_entity_poly.type
_entity_poly.pdbx_seq_one_letter_code
_entity_poly.pdbx_strand_id
1 'polypeptide(L)'
;MQQFGKALANAEEDAFINGTGTGQPLGILAATGGADVGVTAKSATAITADELIDLIYSLKRPYRKSAAFLLNDQTLAAIRKLKDNYGQYLWQPSLQAGEPDRILGYAAYTSPYFPAVAAGKPAVAFGDFSYYNIGDRGTRSFAELKELFAGNGMVGFVAKERVDGKLVLPEAVKLLKMKAGS
;
A
#
# COMPACT_ATOMS: atom_id res chain seq x y z
N MET A 1 19.29 -7.48 -16.63
CA MET A 1 19.48 -7.15 -15.20
C MET A 1 18.39 -6.23 -14.67
N GLN A 2 18.14 -5.05 -15.23
CA GLN A 2 17.11 -4.10 -14.74
C GLN A 2 15.68 -4.69 -14.66
N GLN A 3 15.29 -5.56 -15.58
CA GLN A 3 13.97 -6.21 -15.60
C GLN A 3 13.73 -7.13 -14.40
N PHE A 4 14.77 -7.87 -13.96
CA PHE A 4 14.67 -8.73 -12.78
C PHE A 4 14.51 -7.92 -11.50
N GLY A 5 15.26 -6.83 -11.35
CA GLY A 5 15.11 -5.94 -10.20
C GLY A 5 13.69 -5.38 -10.08
N LYS A 6 13.09 -4.95 -11.21
CA LYS A 6 11.70 -4.50 -11.23
C LYS A 6 10.71 -5.61 -10.88
N ALA A 7 10.91 -6.82 -11.42
CA ALA A 7 10.02 -7.94 -11.15
C ALA A 7 10.05 -8.35 -9.67
N LEU A 8 11.25 -8.40 -9.06
CA LEU A 8 11.41 -8.68 -7.62
C LEU A 8 10.77 -7.58 -6.79
N ALA A 9 11.08 -6.31 -7.05
CA ALA A 9 10.50 -5.18 -6.30
C ALA A 9 8.97 -5.15 -6.39
N ASN A 10 8.40 -5.43 -7.56
CA ASN A 10 6.96 -5.51 -7.74
C ASN A 10 6.34 -6.68 -6.95
N ALA A 11 7.00 -7.83 -6.94
CA ALA A 11 6.53 -8.99 -6.18
C ALA A 11 6.63 -8.76 -4.67
N GLU A 12 7.70 -8.10 -4.20
CA GLU A 12 7.85 -7.69 -2.79
C GLU A 12 6.77 -6.70 -2.38
N GLU A 13 6.53 -5.65 -3.18
CA GLU A 13 5.52 -4.63 -2.90
C GLU A 13 4.12 -5.23 -2.80
N ASP A 14 3.74 -6.11 -3.75
CA ASP A 14 2.47 -6.82 -3.68
C ASP A 14 2.37 -7.70 -2.43
N ALA A 15 3.43 -8.45 -2.11
CA ALA A 15 3.45 -9.30 -0.93
C ALA A 15 3.37 -8.52 0.39
N PHE A 16 4.01 -7.36 0.49
CA PHE A 16 3.92 -6.49 1.68
C PHE A 16 2.54 -5.85 1.86
N ILE A 17 1.79 -5.69 0.78
CA ILE A 17 0.43 -5.15 0.84
C ILE A 17 -0.61 -6.26 1.02
N ASN A 18 -0.57 -7.30 0.16
CA ASN A 18 -1.64 -8.30 0.02
C ASN A 18 -1.26 -9.70 0.51
N GLY A 19 -0.01 -9.93 0.91
CA GLY A 19 0.51 -11.26 1.24
C GLY A 19 -0.25 -11.94 2.38
N THR A 20 -0.29 -13.26 2.32
CA THR A 20 -1.07 -14.09 3.26
C THR A 20 -0.28 -14.58 4.46
N GLY A 21 1.06 -14.39 4.47
CA GLY A 21 1.94 -14.91 5.52
C GLY A 21 2.29 -16.40 5.38
N THR A 22 1.85 -17.05 4.30
CA THR A 22 2.17 -18.46 4.03
C THR A 22 3.03 -18.55 2.78
N GLY A 23 4.33 -18.84 2.95
CA GLY A 23 5.29 -18.87 1.86
C GLY A 23 5.61 -17.50 1.25
N GLN A 24 5.11 -16.43 1.85
CA GLN A 24 5.29 -15.03 1.48
C GLN A 24 5.08 -14.13 2.70
N PRO A 25 5.54 -12.87 2.71
CA PRO A 25 5.29 -11.92 3.78
C PRO A 25 3.82 -11.79 4.17
N LEU A 26 3.57 -11.40 5.42
CA LEU A 26 2.22 -11.05 5.86
C LEU A 26 1.92 -9.59 5.49
N GLY A 27 1.02 -9.40 4.54
CA GLY A 27 0.66 -8.08 4.03
C GLY A 27 -0.07 -7.20 5.05
N ILE A 28 0.01 -5.89 4.84
CA ILE A 28 -0.69 -4.90 5.65
C ILE A 28 -2.21 -5.10 5.62
N LEU A 29 -2.76 -5.57 4.49
CA LEU A 29 -4.18 -5.82 4.30
C LEU A 29 -4.65 -7.21 4.74
N ALA A 30 -3.77 -8.03 5.31
CA ALA A 30 -4.12 -9.35 5.80
C ALA A 30 -5.23 -9.26 6.86
N ALA A 31 -6.22 -10.16 6.77
CA ALA A 31 -7.37 -10.17 7.68
C ALA A 31 -6.98 -10.47 9.14
N THR A 32 -5.90 -11.25 9.33
CA THR A 32 -5.35 -11.58 10.65
C THR A 32 -3.91 -11.12 10.71
N GLY A 33 -3.57 -10.30 11.69
CA GLY A 33 -2.22 -9.76 11.89
C GLY A 33 -1.83 -8.62 10.94
N GLY A 34 -2.70 -8.20 10.05
CA GLY A 34 -2.59 -6.97 9.26
C GLY A 34 -3.10 -5.74 10.03
N ALA A 35 -3.28 -4.63 9.34
CA ALA A 35 -3.75 -3.38 9.92
C ALA A 35 -5.23 -3.46 10.35
N ASP A 36 -5.56 -2.78 11.44
CA ASP A 36 -6.92 -2.72 11.96
C ASP A 36 -7.82 -1.81 11.12
N VAL A 37 -9.10 -2.15 11.00
CA VAL A 37 -10.09 -1.25 10.41
C VAL A 37 -10.39 -0.11 11.38
N GLY A 38 -10.03 1.11 11.00
CA GLY A 38 -10.31 2.32 11.79
C GLY A 38 -11.68 2.94 11.47
N VAL A 39 -12.03 2.95 10.18
CA VAL A 39 -13.28 3.55 9.69
C VAL A 39 -13.89 2.65 8.62
N THR A 40 -15.22 2.53 8.65
CA THR A 40 -15.97 1.94 7.54
C THR A 40 -16.73 3.04 6.83
N ALA A 41 -16.49 3.19 5.53
CA ALA A 41 -17.14 4.21 4.71
C ALA A 41 -18.66 4.01 4.65
N LYS A 42 -19.38 5.11 4.52
CA LYS A 42 -20.85 5.09 4.37
C LYS A 42 -21.28 4.61 2.98
N SER A 43 -20.43 4.80 1.99
CA SER A 43 -20.65 4.40 0.59
C SER A 43 -19.77 3.21 0.22
N ALA A 44 -20.22 2.41 -0.75
CA ALA A 44 -19.44 1.33 -1.34
C ALA A 44 -18.49 1.82 -2.47
N THR A 45 -18.74 3.03 -3.00
CA THR A 45 -18.09 3.52 -4.23
C THR A 45 -17.48 4.91 -4.13
N ALA A 46 -17.71 5.63 -3.03
CA ALA A 46 -17.22 7.00 -2.84
C ALA A 46 -16.66 7.19 -1.44
N ILE A 47 -15.60 7.97 -1.33
CA ILE A 47 -14.97 8.38 -0.08
C ILE A 47 -15.32 9.86 0.14
N THR A 48 -15.59 10.25 1.38
CA THR A 48 -15.83 11.64 1.78
C THR A 48 -14.64 12.24 2.52
N ALA A 49 -14.55 13.57 2.56
CA ALA A 49 -13.51 14.26 3.31
C ALA A 49 -13.62 13.97 4.82
N ASP A 50 -14.83 13.87 5.35
CA ASP A 50 -15.08 13.57 6.77
C ASP A 50 -14.54 12.19 7.14
N GLU A 51 -14.70 11.18 6.26
CA GLU A 51 -14.18 9.83 6.50
C GLU A 51 -12.65 9.79 6.54
N LEU A 52 -11.97 10.66 5.78
CA LEU A 52 -10.50 10.81 5.86
C LEU A 52 -10.08 11.47 7.17
N ILE A 53 -10.84 12.46 7.64
CA ILE A 53 -10.61 13.08 8.94
C ILE A 53 -10.84 12.06 10.06
N ASP A 54 -11.94 11.32 10.01
CA ASP A 54 -12.25 10.25 10.97
C ASP A 54 -11.14 9.18 11.01
N LEU A 55 -10.59 8.83 9.84
CA LEU A 55 -9.48 7.89 9.75
C LEU A 55 -8.24 8.41 10.49
N ILE A 56 -7.87 9.68 10.31
CA ILE A 56 -6.75 10.30 11.02
C ILE A 56 -6.98 10.24 12.53
N TYR A 57 -8.20 10.55 12.99
CA TYR A 57 -8.51 10.58 14.42
C TYR A 57 -8.71 9.17 15.02
N SER A 58 -8.98 8.15 14.21
CA SER A 58 -9.01 6.75 14.64
C SER A 58 -7.64 6.22 15.06
N LEU A 59 -6.55 6.84 14.54
CA LEU A 59 -5.18 6.51 14.92
C LEU A 59 -4.81 7.21 16.24
N LYS A 60 -4.18 6.49 17.16
CA LYS A 60 -3.68 7.07 18.43
C LYS A 60 -2.63 8.15 18.17
N ARG A 61 -2.63 9.20 18.98
CA ARG A 61 -1.77 10.38 18.83
C ARG A 61 -0.26 10.08 18.70
N PRO A 62 0.34 9.13 19.44
CA PRO A 62 1.77 8.82 19.30
C PRO A 62 2.18 8.44 17.88
N TYR A 63 1.35 7.69 17.16
CA TYR A 63 1.64 7.19 15.81
C TYR A 63 1.43 8.26 14.72
N ARG A 64 0.63 9.31 14.99
CA ARG A 64 0.30 10.34 14.00
C ARG A 64 1.50 11.17 13.57
N LYS A 65 2.54 11.29 14.40
CA LYS A 65 3.72 12.12 14.12
C LYS A 65 4.47 11.65 12.87
N SER A 66 4.57 10.34 12.67
CA SER A 66 5.28 9.71 11.54
C SER A 66 4.31 9.03 10.57
N ALA A 67 3.01 9.33 10.69
CA ALA A 67 2.00 8.70 9.86
C ALA A 67 2.02 9.22 8.42
N ALA A 68 1.67 8.33 7.51
CA ALA A 68 1.48 8.60 6.09
C ALA A 68 0.24 7.86 5.57
N PHE A 69 -0.27 8.31 4.43
CA PHE A 69 -1.29 7.61 3.68
C PHE A 69 -0.67 6.66 2.68
N LEU A 70 -1.27 5.48 2.51
CA LEU A 70 -0.97 4.52 1.45
C LEU A 70 -2.29 4.13 0.78
N LEU A 71 -2.35 4.28 -0.54
CA LEU A 71 -3.58 4.08 -1.30
C LEU A 71 -3.28 3.81 -2.78
N ASN A 72 -4.30 3.44 -3.54
CA ASN A 72 -4.20 3.31 -4.99
C ASN A 72 -4.22 4.70 -5.66
N ASP A 73 -3.53 4.84 -6.79
CA ASP A 73 -3.47 6.08 -7.56
C ASP A 73 -4.87 6.55 -8.01
N GLN A 74 -5.75 5.62 -8.41
CA GLN A 74 -7.15 5.95 -8.75
C GLN A 74 -7.93 6.49 -7.54
N THR A 75 -7.67 5.96 -6.36
CA THR A 75 -8.26 6.45 -5.10
C THR A 75 -7.76 7.86 -4.78
N LEU A 76 -6.46 8.12 -4.96
CA LEU A 76 -5.89 9.46 -4.79
C LEU A 76 -6.52 10.45 -5.76
N ALA A 77 -6.68 10.07 -7.03
CA ALA A 77 -7.34 10.91 -8.02
C ALA A 77 -8.81 11.20 -7.66
N ALA A 78 -9.53 10.23 -7.07
CA ALA A 78 -10.89 10.43 -6.59
C ALA A 78 -10.94 11.41 -5.39
N ILE A 79 -10.02 11.27 -4.43
CA ILE A 79 -9.91 12.17 -3.27
C ILE A 79 -9.57 13.59 -3.72
N ARG A 80 -8.68 13.77 -4.69
CA ARG A 80 -8.33 15.09 -5.25
C ARG A 80 -9.51 15.80 -5.91
N LYS A 81 -10.50 15.05 -6.39
CA LYS A 81 -11.71 15.59 -7.03
C LYS A 81 -12.81 15.95 -6.03
N LEU A 82 -12.60 15.75 -4.73
CA LEU A 82 -13.57 16.16 -3.72
C LEU A 82 -13.75 17.66 -3.74
N LYS A 83 -15.01 18.10 -3.73
CA LYS A 83 -15.42 19.51 -3.78
C LYS A 83 -16.23 19.84 -2.54
N ASP A 84 -16.20 21.10 -2.16
CA ASP A 84 -17.09 21.65 -1.16
C ASP A 84 -18.50 21.92 -1.75
N ASN A 85 -19.41 22.41 -0.90
CA ASN A 85 -20.79 22.75 -1.31
C ASN A 85 -20.87 23.90 -2.33
N TYR A 86 -19.77 24.62 -2.56
CA TYR A 86 -19.66 25.70 -3.53
C TYR A 86 -18.97 25.25 -4.84
N GLY A 87 -18.61 23.97 -4.95
CA GLY A 87 -17.95 23.39 -6.13
C GLY A 87 -16.44 23.63 -6.20
N GLN A 88 -15.82 24.16 -5.14
CA GLN A 88 -14.37 24.33 -5.07
C GLN A 88 -13.71 23.02 -4.64
N TYR A 89 -12.55 22.72 -5.22
CA TYR A 89 -11.78 21.55 -4.80
C TYR A 89 -11.26 21.73 -3.38
N LEU A 90 -11.55 20.76 -2.50
CA LEU A 90 -11.07 20.75 -1.11
C LEU A 90 -9.55 20.57 -1.02
N TRP A 91 -8.96 20.06 -2.08
CA TRP A 91 -7.55 19.79 -2.17
C TRP A 91 -6.85 20.75 -3.13
N GLN A 92 -5.81 21.41 -2.63
CA GLN A 92 -4.85 22.11 -3.48
C GLN A 92 -3.58 21.27 -3.59
N PRO A 93 -3.21 20.76 -4.79
CA PRO A 93 -1.98 20.01 -4.98
C PRO A 93 -0.77 20.89 -4.67
N SER A 94 0.28 20.30 -4.07
CA SER A 94 1.58 20.96 -4.00
C SER A 94 2.09 21.18 -5.43
N LEU A 95 2.40 22.42 -5.78
CA LEU A 95 2.99 22.77 -7.07
C LEU A 95 4.51 22.55 -7.09
N GLN A 96 5.10 22.08 -5.98
CA GLN A 96 6.52 21.80 -5.92
C GLN A 96 6.82 20.39 -6.46
N ALA A 97 7.58 20.34 -7.56
CA ALA A 97 8.08 19.09 -8.11
C ALA A 97 9.05 18.42 -7.12
N GLY A 98 8.79 17.13 -6.81
CA GLY A 98 9.67 16.33 -5.96
C GLY A 98 9.21 16.10 -4.52
N GLU A 99 8.16 16.77 -4.04
CA GLU A 99 7.53 16.43 -2.77
C GLU A 99 6.40 15.42 -2.96
N PRO A 100 6.26 14.43 -2.07
CA PRO A 100 5.11 13.53 -2.10
C PRO A 100 3.82 14.34 -1.92
N ASP A 101 2.76 13.88 -2.58
CA ASP A 101 1.42 14.45 -2.38
C ASP A 101 1.06 14.42 -0.90
N ARG A 102 0.35 15.46 -0.44
CA ARG A 102 -0.08 15.54 0.96
C ARG A 102 -1.60 15.53 1.07
N ILE A 103 -2.13 14.66 1.92
CA ILE A 103 -3.55 14.63 2.31
C ILE A 103 -3.67 15.15 3.73
N LEU A 104 -4.40 16.26 3.93
CA LEU A 104 -4.60 16.87 5.25
C LEU A 104 -3.29 17.09 6.04
N GLY A 105 -2.20 17.44 5.32
CA GLY A 105 -0.88 17.70 5.91
C GLY A 105 0.04 16.48 6.03
N TYR A 106 -0.44 15.26 5.80
CA TYR A 106 0.34 14.02 5.83
C TYR A 106 0.79 13.61 4.44
N ALA A 107 1.98 12.99 4.33
CA ALA A 107 2.46 12.45 3.07
C ALA A 107 1.53 11.33 2.56
N ALA A 108 1.32 11.29 1.26
CA ALA A 108 0.53 10.25 0.60
C ALA A 108 1.37 9.54 -0.44
N TYR A 109 1.45 8.23 -0.28
CA TYR A 109 2.14 7.33 -1.20
C TYR A 109 1.13 6.49 -1.96
N THR A 110 1.39 6.25 -3.22
CA THR A 110 0.53 5.41 -4.05
C THR A 110 1.21 4.09 -4.39
N SER A 111 0.40 3.02 -4.44
CA SER A 111 0.83 1.72 -4.92
C SER A 111 -0.21 1.14 -5.86
N PRO A 112 0.20 0.57 -7.00
CA PRO A 112 -0.70 -0.11 -7.91
C PRO A 112 -1.30 -1.40 -7.31
N TYR A 113 -0.64 -1.97 -6.29
CA TYR A 113 -1.08 -3.19 -5.60
C TYR A 113 -2.08 -2.92 -4.49
N PHE A 114 -2.22 -1.67 -4.06
CA PHE A 114 -3.27 -1.31 -3.11
C PHE A 114 -4.63 -1.33 -3.83
N PRO A 115 -5.69 -1.91 -3.23
CA PRO A 115 -7.01 -1.95 -3.86
C PRO A 115 -7.55 -0.55 -4.19
N ALA A 116 -8.09 -0.39 -5.38
CA ALA A 116 -8.91 0.79 -5.70
C ALA A 116 -10.22 0.75 -4.91
N VAL A 117 -10.95 1.87 -4.90
CA VAL A 117 -12.27 1.96 -4.25
C VAL A 117 -13.20 0.89 -4.80
N ALA A 118 -13.56 -0.09 -3.96
CA ALA A 118 -14.47 -1.17 -4.29
C ALA A 118 -15.23 -1.63 -3.03
N ALA A 119 -16.46 -2.09 -3.20
CA ALA A 119 -17.32 -2.53 -2.12
C ALA A 119 -16.63 -3.58 -1.22
N GLY A 120 -16.66 -3.36 0.08
CA GLY A 120 -16.10 -4.24 1.09
C GLY A 120 -14.57 -4.33 1.15
N LYS A 121 -13.85 -3.62 0.27
CA LYS A 121 -12.38 -3.60 0.24
C LYS A 121 -11.81 -2.41 1.02
N PRO A 122 -10.62 -2.54 1.60
CA PRO A 122 -9.88 -1.38 2.11
C PRO A 122 -9.45 -0.51 0.94
N ALA A 123 -9.71 0.81 1.03
CA ALA A 123 -9.39 1.77 -0.02
C ALA A 123 -8.25 2.71 0.36
N VAL A 124 -8.00 2.89 1.66
CA VAL A 124 -6.94 3.76 2.19
C VAL A 124 -6.37 3.12 3.44
N ALA A 125 -5.05 3.14 3.58
CA ALA A 125 -4.36 2.89 4.85
C ALA A 125 -3.74 4.20 5.34
N PHE A 126 -3.78 4.44 6.65
CA PHE A 126 -3.17 5.58 7.31
C PHE A 126 -2.50 5.13 8.60
N GLY A 127 -1.23 5.44 8.76
CA GLY A 127 -0.50 5.05 9.97
C GLY A 127 1.00 5.22 9.87
N ASP A 128 1.67 4.78 10.91
CA ASP A 128 3.11 4.73 10.98
C ASP A 128 3.62 3.38 10.47
N PHE A 129 4.08 3.38 9.22
CA PHE A 129 4.58 2.18 8.55
C PHE A 129 5.96 1.73 9.05
N SER A 130 6.62 2.48 9.93
CA SER A 130 7.87 2.02 10.57
C SER A 130 7.67 0.78 11.45
N TYR A 131 6.41 0.49 11.84
CA TYR A 131 6.05 -0.73 12.56
C TYR A 131 5.86 -1.95 11.64
N TYR A 132 5.98 -1.79 10.33
CA TYR A 132 6.07 -2.91 9.41
C TYR A 132 7.54 -3.33 9.27
N ASN A 133 7.89 -4.46 9.85
CA ASN A 133 9.26 -4.97 9.84
C ASN A 133 9.46 -5.90 8.64
N ILE A 134 10.55 -5.65 7.91
CA ILE A 134 10.99 -6.50 6.79
C ILE A 134 12.29 -7.18 7.20
N GLY A 135 12.36 -8.49 7.00
CA GLY A 135 13.52 -9.31 7.28
C GLY A 135 14.04 -9.99 6.02
N ASP A 136 15.26 -9.64 5.61
CA ASP A 136 15.97 -10.33 4.53
C ASP A 136 16.79 -11.49 5.08
N ARG A 137 16.70 -12.64 4.43
CA ARG A 137 17.52 -13.81 4.77
C ARG A 137 18.46 -14.19 3.63
N GLY A 138 19.74 -13.94 3.82
CA GLY A 138 20.80 -14.24 2.87
C GLY A 138 20.96 -13.15 1.81
N THR A 139 21.77 -13.45 0.79
CA THR A 139 22.02 -12.52 -0.31
C THR A 139 21.09 -12.83 -1.49
N ARG A 140 20.64 -11.78 -2.16
CA ARG A 140 19.99 -11.92 -3.47
C ARG A 140 20.99 -12.57 -4.44
N SER A 141 20.60 -13.65 -5.09
CA SER A 141 21.46 -14.36 -6.04
C SER A 141 20.88 -14.31 -7.45
N PHE A 142 21.77 -14.08 -8.41
CA PHE A 142 21.48 -14.19 -9.83
C PHE A 142 22.34 -15.31 -10.40
N ALA A 143 21.72 -16.23 -11.15
CA ALA A 143 22.42 -17.30 -11.84
C ALA A 143 22.01 -17.31 -13.32
N GLU A 144 23.01 -17.51 -14.18
CA GLU A 144 22.84 -17.72 -15.61
C GLU A 144 22.82 -19.23 -15.87
N LEU A 145 21.78 -19.73 -16.50
CA LEU A 145 21.58 -21.15 -16.82
C LEU A 145 21.87 -21.36 -18.30
N LYS A 146 23.16 -21.56 -18.66
CA LYS A 146 23.60 -21.69 -20.05
C LYS A 146 23.23 -23.03 -20.64
N GLU A 147 23.25 -24.10 -19.83
CA GLU A 147 23.08 -25.49 -20.30
C GLU A 147 21.61 -25.90 -20.40
N LEU A 148 20.75 -25.43 -19.48
CA LEU A 148 19.36 -25.89 -19.35
C LEU A 148 18.52 -25.66 -20.61
N PHE A 149 18.80 -24.62 -21.36
CA PHE A 149 18.05 -24.21 -22.56
C PHE A 149 18.89 -24.18 -23.84
N ALA A 150 20.11 -24.72 -23.80
CA ALA A 150 21.06 -24.72 -24.92
C ALA A 150 20.50 -25.36 -26.19
N GLY A 151 19.72 -26.45 -26.05
CA GLY A 151 19.08 -27.13 -27.16
C GLY A 151 18.06 -26.27 -27.96
N ASN A 152 17.55 -25.23 -27.34
CA ASN A 152 16.62 -24.26 -27.98
C ASN A 152 17.30 -22.94 -28.35
N GLY A 153 18.64 -22.85 -28.22
CA GLY A 153 19.37 -21.61 -28.47
C GLY A 153 19.07 -20.47 -27.50
N MET A 154 18.57 -20.77 -26.30
CA MET A 154 18.18 -19.79 -25.27
C MET A 154 19.09 -19.90 -24.05
N VAL A 155 19.24 -18.80 -23.33
CA VAL A 155 19.92 -18.71 -22.04
C VAL A 155 18.88 -18.39 -20.97
N GLY A 156 18.83 -19.20 -19.91
CA GLY A 156 17.97 -18.97 -18.76
C GLY A 156 18.63 -18.09 -17.71
N PHE A 157 17.85 -17.28 -17.03
CA PHE A 157 18.31 -16.51 -15.88
C PHE A 157 17.41 -16.79 -14.68
N VAL A 158 18.00 -17.00 -13.52
CA VAL A 158 17.28 -17.22 -12.26
C VAL A 158 17.72 -16.18 -11.25
N ALA A 159 16.74 -15.48 -10.69
CA ALA A 159 16.93 -14.63 -9.52
C ALA A 159 16.26 -15.32 -8.31
N LYS A 160 16.96 -15.36 -7.18
CA LYS A 160 16.44 -15.90 -5.92
C LYS A 160 16.61 -14.90 -4.82
N GLU A 161 15.54 -14.74 -4.03
CA GLU A 161 15.49 -13.90 -2.86
C GLU A 161 14.67 -14.58 -1.77
N ARG A 162 14.96 -14.27 -0.52
CA ARG A 162 14.20 -14.72 0.65
C ARG A 162 13.93 -13.52 1.52
N VAL A 163 12.70 -13.07 1.50
CA VAL A 163 12.22 -11.95 2.29
C VAL A 163 10.99 -12.39 3.07
N ASP A 164 10.85 -11.85 4.27
CA ASP A 164 9.64 -11.95 5.09
C ASP A 164 9.28 -10.57 5.63
N GLY A 165 8.02 -10.37 5.97
CA GLY A 165 7.58 -9.09 6.52
C GLY A 165 6.26 -9.23 7.26
N LYS A 166 6.08 -8.41 8.28
CA LYS A 166 4.83 -8.32 9.02
C LYS A 166 4.68 -7.00 9.75
N LEU A 167 3.44 -6.59 9.97
CA LEU A 167 3.10 -5.50 10.86
C LEU A 167 3.20 -5.99 12.31
N VAL A 168 4.17 -5.46 13.07
CA VAL A 168 4.41 -5.86 14.47
C VAL A 168 3.32 -5.32 15.39
N LEU A 169 2.78 -4.15 15.06
CA LEU A 169 1.77 -3.47 15.86
C LEU A 169 0.58 -3.07 14.99
N PRO A 170 -0.47 -3.89 14.90
CA PRO A 170 -1.65 -3.64 14.06
C PRO A 170 -2.33 -2.28 14.33
N GLU A 171 -2.33 -1.82 15.58
CA GLU A 171 -2.95 -0.55 15.96
C GLU A 171 -2.21 0.69 15.41
N ALA A 172 -0.94 0.54 14.96
CA ALA A 172 -0.16 1.64 14.41
C ALA A 172 -0.58 2.04 12.98
N VAL A 173 -1.36 1.18 12.30
CA VAL A 173 -1.90 1.44 10.97
C VAL A 173 -3.41 1.18 10.99
N LYS A 174 -4.18 2.11 10.44
CA LYS A 174 -5.65 2.03 10.36
C LYS A 174 -6.10 2.03 8.91
N LEU A 175 -7.11 1.23 8.62
CA LEU A 175 -7.70 1.10 7.30
C LEU A 175 -9.04 1.83 7.22
N LEU A 176 -9.28 2.51 6.12
CA LEU A 176 -10.61 2.91 5.67
C LEU A 176 -11.15 1.78 4.78
N LYS A 177 -12.13 1.06 5.27
CA LYS A 177 -12.79 -0.02 4.53
C LYS A 177 -14.07 0.51 3.90
N MET A 178 -14.26 0.23 2.62
CA MET A 178 -15.51 0.58 1.95
C MET A 178 -16.68 -0.24 2.48
N LYS A 179 -17.89 0.33 2.46
CA LYS A 179 -19.12 -0.38 2.80
C LYS A 179 -19.25 -1.62 1.91
N ALA A 180 -19.69 -2.74 2.50
CA ALA A 180 -20.03 -3.91 1.71
C ALA A 180 -21.17 -3.57 0.73
N GLY A 181 -21.13 -4.13 -0.46
CA GLY A 181 -22.25 -4.07 -1.38
C GLY A 181 -23.47 -4.78 -0.79
N SER A 182 -24.63 -4.23 -0.98
CA SER A 182 -25.92 -4.88 -0.67
C SER A 182 -26.25 -5.86 -1.77
#